data_c5fecef9d6d124c0342e23df07abe1e6
#
_entry.id   c5fecef9d6d124c0342e23df07abe1e6
#
_cell.length_a   1.000
_cell.length_b   1.000
_cell.length_c   1.000
_cell.angle_alpha   90.00
_cell.angle_beta   90.00
_cell.angle_gamma   90.00
#
_symmetry.space_group_name_H-M   'P 1'
#
loop_
_entity.id
_entity.type
_entity.pdbx_description
1 polymer ?
#
loop_
_entity_poly.entity_id
_entity_poly.type
_entity_poly.pdbx_seq_one_letter_code
_entity_poly.pdbx_strand_id
1 'polypeptide(L)'
;MRPSRTPINHRRRAGTSAAVVAMLLGTALGAGGGTATAAAESGEATRGEDNVVLQWNQAAYDAMVKKAAETNGLKRPPLGSRVLAIVHTCIYDAWVAYDARAVGTQLGDDLRQPSYKRTLANRKTAVDYAAYDALNYLFPAYKSDFDAKLRALGQDPANTSRDTRTAAGVAHTACDAVIADRRTDGSNQENEYADTTGYTPLNPPQDMSVLDKSTVVDPVRWTPLSINGVVPPFATPQWGNVKPFAIKDPAAFLPPPPPAYRSEKLKADIKTMMDYNANLTDRQKVIAEYWLENRETPAGHQNKWAQYISRRDHHTLSEDVKMFFTLNLAMADAGIVAWKSKVHYDYARPMTVIRYNQSGQQVRGYAGRGKGTQTIAGETWSPYVTTPPFASYVSGHAVWGATAAESLKLWTGSDKFGDSYTAKAGSSTYEPGVTPASDVTLKWDTLSEAAREDGLSRVYGGGHWTFDIDEGQKVGRNVAKATFAVAMKYINGTA
;
A
#
# COMPACT_ATOMS: atom_id res chain seq x y z
N MET A 1 51.99 -12.71 46.08
CA MET A 1 51.76 -13.88 46.94
C MET A 1 50.68 -14.72 46.31
N ARG A 2 51.07 -15.89 45.75
CA ARG A 2 50.19 -17.05 45.49
C ARG A 2 49.98 -17.83 46.77
N PRO A 3 48.94 -18.70 46.93
CA PRO A 3 48.72 -19.91 46.16
C PRO A 3 47.25 -20.16 45.83
N SER A 4 46.87 -20.81 44.72
CA SER A 4 46.91 -22.26 44.26
C SER A 4 45.89 -23.17 44.99
N ARG A 5 45.00 -23.82 44.34
CA ARG A 5 45.00 -25.05 43.58
C ARG A 5 43.58 -25.55 43.26
N THR A 6 43.34 -25.90 42.05
CA THR A 6 42.58 -26.98 41.37
C THR A 6 42.45 -28.31 42.10
N PRO A 7 41.80 -29.34 41.47
CA PRO A 7 40.43 -29.64 41.01
C PRO A 7 39.95 -31.05 41.54
N ILE A 8 38.72 -31.48 41.30
CA ILE A 8 38.39 -32.90 41.33
C ILE A 8 37.31 -33.23 40.28
N ASN A 9 37.66 -34.23 39.49
CA ASN A 9 36.94 -35.01 38.49
C ASN A 9 36.12 -36.14 39.09
N HIS A 10 35.18 -36.65 38.34
CA HIS A 10 34.63 -38.01 38.17
C HIS A 10 33.11 -38.07 38.34
N ARG A 11 32.31 -38.78 37.58
CA ARG A 11 32.43 -39.87 36.60
C ARG A 11 31.08 -40.04 35.89
N ARG A 12 31.16 -40.55 34.69
CA ARG A 12 30.10 -41.11 33.85
C ARG A 12 29.20 -42.13 34.59
N ARG A 13 27.90 -42.16 34.24
CA ARG A 13 27.21 -43.42 33.98
C ARG A 13 26.14 -43.25 32.90
N ALA A 14 26.27 -44.11 31.90
CA ALA A 14 25.27 -44.42 30.90
C ALA A 14 24.22 -45.36 31.48
N GLY A 15 22.99 -45.26 31.01
CA GLY A 15 21.93 -46.19 31.33
C GLY A 15 20.91 -46.21 30.20
N THR A 16 21.01 -47.22 29.36
CA THR A 16 20.08 -47.67 28.32
C THR A 16 18.88 -48.41 28.92
N SER A 17 17.77 -48.41 28.15
CA SER A 17 16.62 -49.34 28.16
C SER A 17 15.30 -48.64 28.44
N ALA A 18 14.19 -48.92 27.83
CA ALA A 18 13.73 -49.81 26.78
C ALA A 18 12.31 -49.39 26.42
N ALA A 19 11.89 -49.66 25.23
CA ALA A 19 10.54 -49.44 24.72
C ALA A 19 9.51 -50.33 25.48
N VAL A 20 8.33 -49.78 25.74
CA VAL A 20 7.11 -50.56 25.98
C VAL A 20 6.03 -50.09 25.03
N VAL A 21 5.71 -50.98 24.09
CA VAL A 21 4.54 -50.92 23.21
C VAL A 21 3.36 -51.42 24.03
N ALA A 22 2.31 -50.62 24.16
CA ALA A 22 1.00 -51.07 24.59
C ALA A 22 -0.01 -50.79 23.49
N MET A 23 -0.38 -51.81 22.74
CA MET A 23 -1.59 -51.89 21.94
C MET A 23 -2.81 -51.92 22.85
N LEU A 24 -3.74 -51.02 22.63
CA LEU A 24 -5.14 -51.18 23.03
C LEU A 24 -6.04 -50.91 21.82
N LEU A 25 -6.62 -52.01 21.33
CA LEU A 25 -7.74 -51.98 20.38
C LEU A 25 -8.96 -51.37 21.10
N GLY A 26 -9.54 -50.31 20.51
CA GLY A 26 -10.83 -49.78 20.89
C GLY A 26 -11.59 -49.48 19.60
N THR A 27 -12.66 -50.14 19.44
CA THR A 27 -13.59 -50.24 18.30
C THR A 27 -14.10 -48.92 17.80
N ALA A 28 -14.12 -48.79 16.47
CA ALA A 28 -14.74 -47.70 15.68
C ALA A 28 -16.26 -47.75 15.79
N LEU A 29 -16.86 -46.58 15.86
CA LEU A 29 -18.18 -46.29 15.31
C LEU A 29 -18.22 -44.85 14.75
N GLY A 30 -18.61 -44.75 13.51
CA GLY A 30 -18.48 -43.72 12.55
C GLY A 30 -19.04 -42.33 12.85
N ALA A 31 -18.39 -41.39 12.19
CA ALA A 31 -19.01 -40.22 11.63
C ALA A 31 -18.22 -39.85 10.37
N GLY A 32 -18.66 -40.31 9.23
CA GLY A 32 -18.20 -39.85 7.93
C GLY A 32 -18.76 -38.44 7.67
N GLY A 33 -17.89 -37.50 7.36
CA GLY A 33 -18.29 -36.14 6.98
C GLY A 33 -17.14 -35.12 7.07
N GLY A 34 -16.04 -35.33 6.34
CA GLY A 34 -14.96 -34.34 6.40
C GLY A 34 -13.89 -34.44 5.31
N THR A 35 -14.06 -35.28 4.29
CA THR A 35 -13.00 -35.51 3.29
C THR A 35 -13.31 -35.05 1.86
N ALA A 36 -14.51 -34.53 1.60
CA ALA A 36 -14.89 -34.12 0.25
C ALA A 36 -14.50 -32.64 -0.10
N THR A 37 -14.20 -31.80 0.89
CA THR A 37 -13.83 -30.39 0.66
C THR A 37 -12.34 -30.21 0.42
N ALA A 38 -11.48 -30.98 1.04
CA ALA A 38 -10.01 -30.87 0.88
C ALA A 38 -9.52 -31.39 -0.48
N ALA A 39 -10.20 -32.37 -1.09
CA ALA A 39 -9.80 -32.93 -2.38
C ALA A 39 -10.16 -32.03 -3.58
N ALA A 40 -11.13 -31.09 -3.44
CA ALA A 40 -11.49 -30.15 -4.50
C ALA A 40 -10.54 -28.94 -4.58
N GLU A 41 -9.87 -28.60 -3.48
CA GLU A 41 -8.92 -27.48 -3.42
C GLU A 41 -7.51 -27.86 -3.92
N SER A 42 -7.12 -29.12 -3.88
CA SER A 42 -5.79 -29.57 -4.33
C SER A 42 -5.52 -29.47 -5.84
N GLY A 43 -6.55 -29.18 -6.65
CA GLY A 43 -6.43 -28.94 -8.08
C GLY A 43 -6.22 -27.46 -8.47
N GLU A 44 -6.29 -26.52 -7.53
CA GLU A 44 -6.23 -25.09 -7.80
C GLU A 44 -4.79 -24.54 -7.97
N ALA A 45 -3.78 -25.22 -7.43
CA ALA A 45 -2.38 -24.79 -7.53
C ALA A 45 -1.75 -25.30 -8.83
N THR A 46 -1.66 -24.45 -9.85
CA THR A 46 -0.78 -24.68 -11.00
C THR A 46 0.64 -24.28 -10.61
N ARG A 47 1.54 -25.25 -10.46
CA ARG A 47 2.94 -24.98 -10.17
C ARG A 47 3.56 -24.15 -11.31
N GLY A 48 3.94 -22.92 -11.01
CA GLY A 48 4.80 -22.09 -11.86
C GLY A 48 4.11 -20.99 -12.69
N GLU A 49 2.77 -20.94 -12.80
CA GLU A 49 2.07 -19.86 -13.48
C GLU A 49 1.22 -19.03 -12.50
N ASP A 50 1.22 -17.71 -12.68
CA ASP A 50 0.35 -16.80 -11.93
C ASP A 50 -1.12 -17.14 -12.21
N ASN A 51 -1.92 -17.33 -11.17
CA ASN A 51 -3.36 -17.48 -11.36
C ASN A 51 -3.99 -16.17 -11.85
N VAL A 52 -5.26 -16.25 -12.29
CA VAL A 52 -5.94 -15.09 -12.92
C VAL A 52 -6.06 -13.86 -12.00
N VAL A 53 -6.07 -14.05 -10.66
CA VAL A 53 -6.09 -12.91 -9.71
C VAL A 53 -4.81 -12.12 -9.80
N LEU A 54 -3.65 -12.77 -9.77
CA LEU A 54 -2.33 -12.11 -9.93
C LEU A 54 -2.21 -11.43 -11.28
N GLN A 55 -2.69 -12.10 -12.33
CA GLN A 55 -2.66 -11.57 -13.69
C GLN A 55 -3.52 -10.31 -13.84
N TRP A 56 -4.70 -10.24 -13.23
CA TRP A 56 -5.55 -9.05 -13.24
C TRP A 56 -5.05 -7.95 -12.30
N ASN A 57 -4.48 -8.32 -11.15
CA ASN A 57 -3.79 -7.35 -10.29
C ASN A 57 -2.63 -6.67 -11.03
N GLN A 58 -1.84 -7.44 -11.81
CA GLN A 58 -0.79 -6.87 -12.65
C GLN A 58 -1.37 -5.95 -13.74
N ALA A 59 -2.47 -6.33 -14.40
CA ALA A 59 -3.12 -5.48 -15.39
C ALA A 59 -3.63 -4.15 -14.79
N ALA A 60 -4.18 -4.19 -13.59
CA ALA A 60 -4.59 -2.99 -12.86
C ALA A 60 -3.40 -2.08 -12.56
N TYR A 61 -2.30 -2.67 -12.09
CA TYR A 61 -1.05 -1.96 -11.85
C TYR A 61 -0.49 -1.31 -13.11
N ASP A 62 -0.40 -2.04 -14.23
CA ASP A 62 0.10 -1.55 -15.51
C ASP A 62 -0.76 -0.38 -16.04
N ALA A 63 -2.08 -0.47 -15.88
CA ALA A 63 -3.01 0.61 -16.24
C ALA A 63 -2.77 1.88 -15.40
N MET A 64 -2.54 1.74 -14.09
CA MET A 64 -2.19 2.87 -13.22
C MET A 64 -0.87 3.53 -13.63
N VAL A 65 0.17 2.75 -13.90
CA VAL A 65 1.49 3.24 -14.38
C VAL A 65 1.35 3.96 -15.71
N LYS A 66 0.59 3.39 -16.67
CA LYS A 66 0.31 3.99 -17.96
C LYS A 66 -0.42 5.34 -17.79
N LYS A 67 -1.46 5.39 -16.96
CA LYS A 67 -2.20 6.63 -16.67
C LYS A 67 -1.33 7.69 -15.99
N ALA A 68 -0.49 7.30 -15.05
CA ALA A 68 0.44 8.22 -14.39
C ALA A 68 1.47 8.83 -15.38
N ALA A 69 1.90 8.07 -16.37
CA ALA A 69 2.81 8.55 -17.42
C ALA A 69 2.13 9.58 -18.35
N GLU A 70 0.85 9.36 -18.71
CA GLU A 70 0.07 10.27 -19.55
C GLU A 70 -0.27 11.61 -18.89
N THR A 71 -0.44 11.62 -17.57
CA THR A 71 -0.82 12.83 -16.82
C THR A 71 0.37 13.70 -16.40
N ASN A 72 1.55 13.53 -17.01
CA ASN A 72 2.78 14.26 -16.67
C ASN A 72 3.10 14.25 -15.17
N GLY A 73 2.83 13.14 -14.50
CA GLY A 73 3.13 12.97 -13.09
C GLY A 73 2.14 13.64 -12.14
N LEU A 74 0.90 13.89 -12.56
CA LEU A 74 -0.15 14.32 -11.64
C LEU A 74 -0.37 13.23 -10.58
N LYS A 75 0.42 13.32 -9.54
CA LYS A 75 0.48 12.33 -8.46
C LYS A 75 -0.71 12.56 -7.53
N ARG A 76 -1.70 11.69 -7.65
CA ARG A 76 -2.85 11.62 -6.74
C ARG A 76 -2.78 10.27 -6.01
N PRO A 77 -1.90 10.12 -4.98
CA PRO A 77 -1.59 8.83 -4.38
C PRO A 77 -2.81 7.99 -3.93
N PRO A 78 -3.89 8.58 -3.37
CA PRO A 78 -5.01 7.76 -2.91
C PRO A 78 -5.86 7.16 -4.04
N LEU A 79 -5.75 7.66 -5.28
CA LEU A 79 -6.49 7.07 -6.41
C LEU A 79 -6.11 5.61 -6.63
N GLY A 80 -4.82 5.28 -6.56
CA GLY A 80 -4.34 3.92 -6.78
C GLY A 80 -4.92 2.92 -5.78
N SER A 81 -5.03 3.29 -4.51
CA SER A 81 -5.63 2.42 -3.50
C SER A 81 -7.13 2.18 -3.75
N ARG A 82 -7.87 3.21 -4.19
CA ARG A 82 -9.27 3.05 -4.58
C ARG A 82 -9.45 2.18 -5.82
N VAL A 83 -8.60 2.36 -6.83
CA VAL A 83 -8.61 1.53 -8.06
C VAL A 83 -8.50 0.05 -7.68
N LEU A 84 -7.48 -0.31 -6.93
CA LEU A 84 -7.24 -1.70 -6.53
C LEU A 84 -8.35 -2.23 -5.63
N ALA A 85 -8.90 -1.41 -4.73
CA ALA A 85 -10.03 -1.82 -3.89
C ALA A 85 -11.28 -2.12 -4.72
N ILE A 86 -11.62 -1.32 -5.72
CA ILE A 86 -12.77 -1.59 -6.61
C ILE A 86 -12.54 -2.88 -7.40
N VAL A 87 -11.36 -3.05 -8.02
CA VAL A 87 -11.03 -4.26 -8.79
C VAL A 87 -11.17 -5.50 -7.92
N HIS A 88 -10.55 -5.52 -6.74
CA HIS A 88 -10.55 -6.70 -5.88
C HIS A 88 -11.88 -6.91 -5.13
N THR A 89 -12.69 -5.88 -4.95
CA THR A 89 -14.07 -6.04 -4.46
C THR A 89 -14.96 -6.66 -5.54
N CYS A 90 -14.88 -6.22 -6.80
CA CYS A 90 -15.58 -6.85 -7.91
C CYS A 90 -15.19 -8.33 -8.07
N ILE A 91 -13.87 -8.63 -8.04
CA ILE A 91 -13.36 -10.02 -8.08
C ILE A 91 -13.92 -10.85 -6.93
N TYR A 92 -13.90 -10.32 -5.70
CA TYR A 92 -14.39 -11.00 -4.51
C TYR A 92 -15.90 -11.25 -4.60
N ASP A 93 -16.70 -10.24 -4.92
CA ASP A 93 -18.16 -10.35 -4.98
C ASP A 93 -18.63 -11.29 -6.09
N ALA A 94 -17.90 -11.41 -7.20
CA ALA A 94 -18.16 -12.41 -8.22
C ALA A 94 -17.77 -13.83 -7.78
N TRP A 95 -16.62 -13.96 -7.09
CA TRP A 95 -16.11 -15.23 -6.61
C TRP A 95 -16.99 -15.83 -5.50
N VAL A 96 -17.57 -15.02 -4.59
CA VAL A 96 -18.40 -15.53 -3.47
C VAL A 96 -19.61 -16.33 -3.93
N ALA A 97 -20.12 -16.07 -5.14
CA ALA A 97 -21.21 -16.85 -5.71
C ALA A 97 -20.87 -18.36 -5.82
N TYR A 98 -19.59 -18.68 -5.87
CA TYR A 98 -19.04 -20.05 -5.96
C TYR A 98 -18.39 -20.53 -4.66
N ASP A 99 -18.54 -19.79 -3.56
CA ASP A 99 -18.12 -20.22 -2.22
C ASP A 99 -19.35 -20.73 -1.42
N ALA A 100 -19.08 -21.56 -0.41
CA ALA A 100 -20.14 -22.16 0.40
C ALA A 100 -20.62 -21.24 1.53
N ARG A 101 -19.76 -20.32 2.00
CA ARG A 101 -19.99 -19.53 3.21
C ARG A 101 -19.87 -18.03 2.99
N ALA A 102 -18.87 -17.59 2.23
CA ALA A 102 -18.59 -16.18 2.00
C ALA A 102 -19.82 -15.47 1.42
N VAL A 103 -19.95 -14.18 1.75
CA VAL A 103 -21.03 -13.31 1.24
C VAL A 103 -20.45 -12.07 0.57
N GLY A 104 -21.11 -11.56 -0.46
CA GLY A 104 -20.70 -10.37 -1.20
C GLY A 104 -20.94 -9.10 -0.41
N THR A 105 -20.21 -8.04 -0.78
CA THR A 105 -20.27 -6.75 -0.08
C THR A 105 -21.53 -5.97 -0.39
N GLN A 106 -22.13 -6.19 -1.58
CA GLN A 106 -23.30 -5.47 -2.05
C GLN A 106 -24.57 -6.36 -2.12
N LEU A 107 -24.44 -7.58 -2.62
CA LEU A 107 -25.57 -8.47 -2.90
C LEU A 107 -25.63 -9.68 -1.93
N GLY A 108 -24.81 -9.68 -0.88
CA GLY A 108 -24.83 -10.75 0.10
C GLY A 108 -24.63 -12.12 -0.53
N ASP A 109 -25.62 -13.01 -0.41
CA ASP A 109 -25.62 -14.35 -1.02
C ASP A 109 -26.63 -14.53 -2.16
N ASP A 110 -27.26 -13.46 -2.65
CA ASP A 110 -28.28 -13.49 -3.71
C ASP A 110 -27.80 -14.16 -5.01
N LEU A 111 -26.50 -14.09 -5.30
CA LEU A 111 -25.89 -14.70 -6.49
C LEU A 111 -25.36 -16.11 -6.25
N ARG A 112 -25.55 -16.69 -5.06
CA ARG A 112 -24.96 -17.98 -4.67
C ARG A 112 -25.39 -19.11 -5.60
N GLN A 113 -24.42 -19.80 -6.17
CA GLN A 113 -24.64 -20.89 -7.11
C GLN A 113 -24.77 -22.24 -6.39
N PRO A 114 -25.56 -23.18 -6.95
CA PRO A 114 -25.62 -24.53 -6.42
C PRO A 114 -24.26 -25.23 -6.44
N SER A 115 -24.06 -26.19 -5.53
CA SER A 115 -22.75 -26.82 -5.29
C SER A 115 -22.09 -27.41 -6.55
N TYR A 116 -22.88 -28.00 -7.47
CA TYR A 116 -22.35 -28.59 -8.71
C TYR A 116 -21.75 -27.53 -9.67
N LYS A 117 -22.09 -26.24 -9.52
CA LYS A 117 -21.53 -25.13 -10.29
C LYS A 117 -20.29 -24.49 -9.64
N ARG A 118 -19.96 -24.84 -8.41
CA ARG A 118 -18.83 -24.25 -7.68
C ARG A 118 -17.49 -24.85 -8.11
N THR A 119 -17.26 -24.84 -9.42
CA THR A 119 -16.05 -25.39 -10.06
C THR A 119 -14.97 -24.33 -10.18
N LEU A 120 -13.69 -24.76 -10.29
CA LEU A 120 -12.57 -23.88 -10.56
C LEU A 120 -12.77 -23.09 -11.87
N ALA A 121 -13.30 -23.72 -12.92
CA ALA A 121 -13.58 -23.07 -14.19
C ALA A 121 -14.55 -21.88 -14.04
N ASN A 122 -15.67 -22.08 -13.33
CA ASN A 122 -16.61 -21.00 -13.08
C ASN A 122 -16.05 -19.88 -12.21
N ARG A 123 -15.22 -20.22 -11.19
CA ARG A 123 -14.52 -19.22 -10.38
C ARG A 123 -13.57 -18.38 -11.22
N LYS A 124 -12.76 -18.99 -12.10
CA LYS A 124 -11.85 -18.29 -13.02
C LYS A 124 -12.64 -17.35 -13.94
N THR A 125 -13.67 -17.86 -14.62
CA THR A 125 -14.51 -17.04 -15.50
C THR A 125 -15.15 -15.86 -14.77
N ALA A 126 -15.65 -16.07 -13.54
CA ALA A 126 -16.22 -14.99 -12.74
C ALA A 126 -15.19 -13.93 -12.36
N VAL A 127 -14.00 -14.33 -11.94
CA VAL A 127 -12.87 -13.41 -11.66
C VAL A 127 -12.48 -12.62 -12.90
N ASP A 128 -12.38 -13.29 -14.07
CA ASP A 128 -11.97 -12.67 -15.33
C ASP A 128 -12.93 -11.54 -15.75
N TYR A 129 -14.23 -11.81 -15.79
CA TYR A 129 -15.21 -10.79 -16.19
C TYR A 129 -15.35 -9.67 -15.15
N ALA A 130 -15.30 -9.99 -13.85
CA ALA A 130 -15.40 -8.98 -12.81
C ALA A 130 -14.22 -8.00 -12.84
N ALA A 131 -12.99 -8.51 -13.01
CA ALA A 131 -11.81 -7.67 -13.16
C ALA A 131 -11.85 -6.82 -14.43
N TYR A 132 -12.29 -7.43 -15.54
CA TYR A 132 -12.47 -6.76 -16.82
C TYR A 132 -13.47 -5.60 -16.73
N ASP A 133 -14.63 -5.80 -16.10
CA ASP A 133 -15.64 -4.76 -15.93
C ASP A 133 -15.12 -3.61 -15.05
N ALA A 134 -14.50 -3.94 -13.92
CA ALA A 134 -13.91 -2.96 -13.02
C ALA A 134 -12.85 -2.09 -13.73
N LEU A 135 -11.97 -2.71 -14.51
CA LEU A 135 -10.90 -2.00 -15.21
C LEU A 135 -11.44 -1.16 -16.38
N ASN A 136 -12.47 -1.61 -17.10
CA ASN A 136 -13.13 -0.80 -18.13
C ASN A 136 -13.86 0.41 -17.55
N TYR A 137 -14.47 0.28 -16.37
CA TYR A 137 -15.05 1.41 -15.65
C TYR A 137 -14.00 2.43 -15.20
N LEU A 138 -12.87 1.94 -14.68
CA LEU A 138 -11.81 2.79 -14.12
C LEU A 138 -10.92 3.43 -15.20
N PHE A 139 -10.70 2.73 -16.30
CA PHE A 139 -9.79 3.13 -17.38
C PHE A 139 -10.40 2.87 -18.77
N PRO A 140 -11.52 3.53 -19.14
CA PRO A 140 -12.22 3.25 -20.40
C PRO A 140 -11.35 3.47 -21.63
N ALA A 141 -10.33 4.33 -21.56
CA ALA A 141 -9.37 4.56 -22.65
C ALA A 141 -8.46 3.35 -22.95
N TYR A 142 -8.36 2.39 -22.02
CA TYR A 142 -7.48 1.20 -22.19
C TYR A 142 -8.27 -0.08 -22.45
N LYS A 143 -9.56 0.05 -22.83
CA LYS A 143 -10.44 -1.09 -23.13
C LYS A 143 -9.80 -2.11 -24.06
N SER A 144 -9.09 -1.67 -25.11
CA SER A 144 -8.42 -2.58 -26.06
C SER A 144 -7.38 -3.50 -25.40
N ASP A 145 -6.66 -2.99 -24.39
CA ASP A 145 -5.65 -3.76 -23.66
C ASP A 145 -6.35 -4.84 -22.80
N PHE A 146 -7.46 -4.47 -22.15
CA PHE A 146 -8.27 -5.40 -21.36
C PHE A 146 -9.00 -6.43 -22.21
N ASP A 147 -9.51 -6.03 -23.41
CA ASP A 147 -10.09 -6.96 -24.39
C ASP A 147 -9.07 -8.02 -24.82
N ALA A 148 -7.85 -7.60 -25.13
CA ALA A 148 -6.80 -8.51 -25.52
C ALA A 148 -6.44 -9.49 -24.39
N LYS A 149 -6.36 -9.00 -23.16
CA LYS A 149 -6.10 -9.83 -21.99
C LYS A 149 -7.22 -10.82 -21.72
N LEU A 150 -8.49 -10.39 -21.79
CA LEU A 150 -9.64 -11.25 -21.57
C LEU A 150 -9.68 -12.39 -22.61
N ARG A 151 -9.41 -12.09 -23.90
CA ARG A 151 -9.28 -13.11 -24.95
C ARG A 151 -8.13 -14.08 -24.70
N ALA A 152 -7.00 -13.60 -24.22
CA ALA A 152 -5.85 -14.46 -23.87
C ALA A 152 -6.17 -15.45 -22.75
N LEU A 153 -7.13 -15.11 -21.88
CA LEU A 153 -7.67 -15.98 -20.83
C LEU A 153 -8.80 -16.90 -21.31
N GLY A 154 -9.12 -16.88 -22.62
CA GLY A 154 -10.15 -17.74 -23.24
C GLY A 154 -11.58 -17.23 -23.09
N GLN A 155 -11.78 -15.97 -22.72
CA GLN A 155 -13.09 -15.34 -22.56
C GLN A 155 -13.41 -14.41 -23.75
N ASP A 156 -14.70 -14.14 -23.97
CA ASP A 156 -15.18 -13.27 -25.03
C ASP A 156 -15.54 -11.86 -24.52
N PRO A 157 -14.81 -10.79 -24.91
CA PRO A 157 -15.15 -9.42 -24.53
C PRO A 157 -16.52 -8.92 -25.04
N ALA A 158 -17.12 -9.61 -26.03
CA ALA A 158 -18.46 -9.28 -26.50
C ALA A 158 -19.58 -9.88 -25.65
N ASN A 159 -19.26 -10.78 -24.72
CA ASN A 159 -20.24 -11.34 -23.80
C ASN A 159 -20.59 -10.32 -22.72
N THR A 160 -21.75 -9.71 -22.82
CA THR A 160 -22.31 -8.73 -21.87
C THR A 160 -23.55 -9.27 -21.16
N SER A 161 -23.79 -10.58 -21.23
CA SER A 161 -25.00 -11.23 -20.64
C SER A 161 -24.98 -11.09 -19.11
N ARG A 162 -26.11 -10.70 -18.54
CA ARG A 162 -26.37 -10.68 -17.10
C ARG A 162 -27.19 -11.87 -16.61
N ASP A 163 -27.20 -12.95 -17.39
CA ASP A 163 -27.82 -14.21 -16.96
C ASP A 163 -27.00 -14.85 -15.82
N THR A 164 -27.48 -14.68 -14.60
CA THR A 164 -26.79 -15.17 -13.38
C THR A 164 -26.74 -16.70 -13.29
N ARG A 165 -27.28 -17.43 -14.26
CA ARG A 165 -27.05 -18.86 -14.41
C ARG A 165 -25.68 -19.17 -15.01
N THR A 166 -24.99 -18.18 -15.59
CA THR A 166 -23.63 -18.26 -16.15
C THR A 166 -22.62 -17.55 -15.29
N ALA A 167 -21.34 -17.94 -15.36
CA ALA A 167 -20.29 -17.30 -14.59
C ALA A 167 -20.02 -15.84 -15.03
N ALA A 168 -20.12 -15.56 -16.33
CA ALA A 168 -20.02 -14.21 -16.84
C ALA A 168 -21.16 -13.31 -16.30
N GLY A 169 -22.40 -13.78 -16.37
CA GLY A 169 -23.55 -13.01 -15.89
C GLY A 169 -23.54 -12.76 -14.38
N VAL A 170 -23.04 -13.71 -13.59
CA VAL A 170 -22.75 -13.51 -12.16
C VAL A 170 -21.74 -12.39 -11.97
N ALA A 171 -20.62 -12.43 -12.70
CA ALA A 171 -19.54 -11.44 -12.60
C ALA A 171 -20.01 -10.02 -12.96
N HIS A 172 -20.69 -9.87 -14.10
CA HIS A 172 -21.25 -8.59 -14.52
C HIS A 172 -22.23 -8.02 -13.49
N THR A 173 -23.14 -8.86 -12.96
CA THR A 173 -24.12 -8.42 -11.96
C THR A 173 -23.47 -8.01 -10.64
N ALA A 174 -22.50 -8.77 -10.16
CA ALA A 174 -21.78 -8.48 -8.92
C ALA A 174 -20.94 -7.18 -9.04
N CYS A 175 -20.19 -7.04 -10.14
CA CYS A 175 -19.34 -5.86 -10.33
C CYS A 175 -20.16 -4.60 -10.63
N ASP A 176 -21.29 -4.70 -11.36
CA ASP A 176 -22.23 -3.59 -11.57
C ASP A 176 -22.71 -3.01 -10.22
N ALA A 177 -23.02 -3.87 -9.23
CA ALA A 177 -23.44 -3.43 -7.90
C ALA A 177 -22.30 -2.69 -7.15
N VAL A 178 -21.07 -3.19 -7.21
CA VAL A 178 -19.89 -2.53 -6.63
C VAL A 178 -19.63 -1.18 -7.30
N ILE A 179 -19.68 -1.13 -8.63
CA ILE A 179 -19.47 0.12 -9.39
C ILE A 179 -20.57 1.14 -9.05
N ALA A 180 -21.83 0.73 -8.95
CA ALA A 180 -22.94 1.60 -8.59
C ALA A 180 -22.73 2.24 -7.21
N ASP A 181 -22.26 1.47 -6.21
CA ASP A 181 -21.93 1.97 -4.89
C ASP A 181 -20.74 2.96 -4.90
N ARG A 182 -19.71 2.67 -5.72
CA ARG A 182 -18.50 3.50 -5.78
C ARG A 182 -18.63 4.73 -6.68
N ARG A 183 -19.62 4.78 -7.57
CA ARG A 183 -19.85 5.94 -8.44
C ARG A 183 -20.18 7.22 -7.67
N THR A 184 -20.83 7.09 -6.52
CA THR A 184 -21.26 8.20 -5.67
C THR A 184 -20.53 8.25 -4.33
N ASP A 185 -19.33 7.69 -4.24
CA ASP A 185 -18.56 7.59 -3.00
C ASP A 185 -17.88 8.90 -2.55
N GLY A 186 -18.05 9.99 -3.28
CA GLY A 186 -17.45 11.29 -2.97
C GLY A 186 -16.04 11.50 -3.56
N SER A 187 -15.49 10.51 -4.29
CA SER A 187 -14.20 10.68 -5.00
C SER A 187 -14.27 11.66 -6.17
N ASN A 188 -15.46 11.88 -6.72
CA ASN A 188 -15.73 12.71 -7.89
C ASN A 188 -15.03 12.22 -9.17
N GLN A 189 -15.00 10.89 -9.37
CA GLN A 189 -14.32 10.26 -10.51
C GLN A 189 -14.84 10.76 -11.86
N GLU A 190 -16.15 10.95 -12.01
CA GLU A 190 -16.78 11.35 -13.28
C GLU A 190 -16.39 12.79 -13.70
N ASN A 191 -15.88 13.61 -12.76
CA ASN A 191 -15.33 14.94 -12.99
C ASN A 191 -13.82 14.96 -12.78
N GLU A 192 -13.11 13.94 -13.23
CA GLU A 192 -11.64 13.84 -13.18
C GLU A 192 -11.07 14.05 -11.76
N TYR A 193 -11.82 13.65 -10.72
CA TYR A 193 -11.46 13.83 -9.31
C TYR A 193 -11.21 15.29 -8.92
N ALA A 194 -11.92 16.22 -9.54
CA ALA A 194 -11.84 17.64 -9.19
C ALA A 194 -12.19 17.86 -7.71
N ASP A 195 -11.57 18.87 -7.11
CA ASP A 195 -11.85 19.25 -5.72
C ASP A 195 -13.32 19.68 -5.56
N THR A 196 -13.97 19.14 -4.54
CA THR A 196 -15.34 19.44 -4.14
C THR A 196 -15.44 20.16 -2.80
N THR A 197 -14.30 20.47 -2.16
CA THR A 197 -14.25 21.03 -0.81
C THR A 197 -14.06 22.56 -0.82
N GLY A 198 -13.54 23.11 -1.90
CA GLY A 198 -13.14 24.51 -1.97
C GLY A 198 -11.93 24.83 -1.08
N TYR A 199 -11.06 23.83 -0.84
CA TYR A 199 -9.87 23.99 -0.01
C TYR A 199 -9.00 25.15 -0.50
N THR A 200 -8.65 26.05 0.42
CA THR A 200 -7.76 27.19 0.15
C THR A 200 -6.63 27.21 1.18
N PRO A 201 -5.35 27.22 0.73
CA PRO A 201 -4.21 27.29 1.64
C PRO A 201 -4.13 28.63 2.38
N LEU A 202 -3.69 28.58 3.65
CA LEU A 202 -3.48 29.79 4.45
C LEU A 202 -2.28 30.60 3.95
N ASN A 203 -1.19 29.91 3.62
CA ASN A 203 0.03 30.57 3.12
C ASN A 203 -0.08 30.85 1.62
N PRO A 204 0.38 32.00 1.13
CA PRO A 204 0.53 32.25 -0.29
C PRO A 204 1.59 31.31 -0.89
N PRO A 205 1.53 31.06 -2.22
CA PRO A 205 2.53 30.25 -2.89
C PRO A 205 3.95 30.80 -2.73
N GLN A 206 4.91 29.87 -2.53
CA GLN A 206 6.35 30.16 -2.50
C GLN A 206 7.01 29.61 -3.74
N ASP A 207 8.12 30.20 -4.17
CA ASP A 207 8.93 29.61 -5.23
C ASP A 207 9.61 28.32 -4.78
N MET A 208 9.64 27.30 -5.64
CA MET A 208 10.26 26.01 -5.35
C MET A 208 11.76 26.14 -5.07
N SER A 209 12.45 27.16 -5.60
CA SER A 209 13.89 27.37 -5.45
C SER A 209 14.27 28.15 -4.19
N VAL A 210 13.39 29.04 -3.72
CA VAL A 210 13.69 29.95 -2.60
C VAL A 210 12.41 30.32 -1.85
N LEU A 211 12.52 30.49 -0.53
CA LEU A 211 11.41 30.95 0.31
C LEU A 211 11.58 32.43 0.66
N ASP A 212 10.53 33.22 0.42
CA ASP A 212 10.40 34.56 0.98
C ASP A 212 9.68 34.49 2.34
N LYS A 213 10.48 34.57 3.40
CA LYS A 213 9.99 34.49 4.77
C LYS A 213 8.95 35.58 5.10
N SER A 214 9.03 36.74 4.48
CA SER A 214 8.15 37.90 4.77
C SER A 214 6.70 37.64 4.37
N THR A 215 6.44 36.74 3.42
CA THR A 215 5.12 36.43 2.90
C THR A 215 4.45 35.22 3.57
N VAL A 216 5.20 34.43 4.38
CA VAL A 216 4.67 33.26 5.10
C VAL A 216 3.82 33.70 6.29
N VAL A 217 2.53 33.39 6.27
CA VAL A 217 1.58 33.73 7.34
C VAL A 217 1.78 32.83 8.56
N ASP A 218 1.88 31.50 8.35
CA ASP A 218 2.14 30.54 9.42
C ASP A 218 3.11 29.45 8.92
N PRO A 219 4.33 29.37 9.50
CA PRO A 219 5.37 28.44 9.01
C PRO A 219 5.05 26.97 9.22
N VAL A 220 4.10 26.60 10.08
CA VAL A 220 3.69 25.20 10.28
C VAL A 220 2.41 24.83 9.53
N ARG A 221 1.83 25.75 8.75
CA ARG A 221 0.74 25.44 7.82
C ARG A 221 1.28 25.17 6.43
N TRP A 222 0.58 24.27 5.73
CA TRP A 222 1.00 23.89 4.38
C TRP A 222 1.12 25.10 3.44
N THR A 223 2.19 25.11 2.66
CA THR A 223 2.53 26.17 1.73
C THR A 223 2.60 25.61 0.31
N PRO A 224 1.78 26.09 -0.64
CA PRO A 224 1.90 25.75 -2.04
C PRO A 224 3.26 26.12 -2.59
N LEU A 225 3.77 25.36 -3.54
CA LEU A 225 5.06 25.62 -4.18
C LEU A 225 4.86 25.87 -5.67
N SER A 226 5.36 27.02 -6.14
CA SER A 226 5.37 27.39 -7.55
C SER A 226 6.58 26.77 -8.25
N ILE A 227 6.34 26.07 -9.35
CA ILE A 227 7.37 25.50 -10.22
C ILE A 227 7.28 26.20 -11.56
N ASN A 228 8.30 26.98 -11.93
CA ASN A 228 8.30 27.78 -13.17
C ASN A 228 7.03 28.63 -13.35
N GLY A 229 6.57 29.25 -12.27
CA GLY A 229 5.37 30.11 -12.28
C GLY A 229 4.03 29.36 -12.22
N VAL A 230 4.04 28.02 -12.23
CA VAL A 230 2.83 27.19 -12.09
C VAL A 230 2.70 26.68 -10.66
N VAL A 231 1.54 26.93 -10.04
CA VAL A 231 1.22 26.45 -8.68
C VAL A 231 0.31 25.23 -8.80
N PRO A 232 0.79 24.00 -8.55
CA PRO A 232 -0.07 22.83 -8.49
C PRO A 232 -1.10 22.97 -7.36
N PRO A 233 -2.38 22.63 -7.59
CA PRO A 233 -3.38 22.63 -6.52
C PRO A 233 -3.06 21.54 -5.49
N PHE A 234 -3.65 21.65 -4.29
CA PHE A 234 -3.61 20.56 -3.32
C PHE A 234 -4.21 19.29 -3.93
N ALA A 235 -3.44 18.21 -3.88
CA ALA A 235 -3.85 16.95 -4.51
C ALA A 235 -5.03 16.30 -3.77
N THR A 236 -6.21 16.31 -4.39
CA THR A 236 -7.43 15.63 -3.94
C THR A 236 -7.83 15.94 -2.48
N PRO A 237 -8.10 17.20 -2.09
CA PRO A 237 -8.44 17.54 -0.70
C PRO A 237 -9.76 16.90 -0.23
N GLN A 238 -10.66 16.53 -1.15
CA GLN A 238 -11.91 15.83 -0.86
C GLN A 238 -11.71 14.38 -0.35
N TRP A 239 -10.52 13.81 -0.53
CA TRP A 239 -10.33 12.36 -0.31
C TRP A 239 -10.61 11.89 1.11
N GLY A 240 -10.41 12.73 2.11
CA GLY A 240 -10.76 12.45 3.50
C GLY A 240 -12.26 12.31 3.77
N ASN A 241 -13.11 12.63 2.78
CA ASN A 241 -14.55 12.53 2.83
C ASN A 241 -15.11 11.42 1.92
N VAL A 242 -14.24 10.68 1.21
CA VAL A 242 -14.65 9.53 0.40
C VAL A 242 -15.24 8.45 1.30
N LYS A 243 -16.34 7.82 0.85
CA LYS A 243 -16.99 6.72 1.56
C LYS A 243 -16.01 5.55 1.73
N PRO A 244 -15.68 5.14 2.96
CA PRO A 244 -14.79 4.01 3.19
C PRO A 244 -15.34 2.69 2.64
N PHE A 245 -14.47 1.71 2.52
CA PHE A 245 -14.84 0.37 2.08
C PHE A 245 -15.26 -0.54 3.23
N ALA A 246 -14.63 -0.39 4.40
CA ALA A 246 -14.87 -1.27 5.54
C ALA A 246 -14.99 -0.52 6.88
N ILE A 247 -14.16 0.48 7.17
CA ILE A 247 -14.29 1.25 8.41
C ILE A 247 -15.51 2.16 8.35
N LYS A 248 -16.14 2.41 9.51
CA LYS A 248 -17.35 3.25 9.58
C LYS A 248 -17.04 4.73 9.61
N ASP A 249 -16.06 5.12 10.44
CA ASP A 249 -15.68 6.52 10.64
C ASP A 249 -14.17 6.69 10.56
N PRO A 250 -13.66 7.29 9.46
CA PRO A 250 -12.24 7.61 9.33
C PRO A 250 -11.72 8.58 10.40
N ALA A 251 -12.58 9.42 11.00
CA ALA A 251 -12.15 10.37 12.02
C ALA A 251 -11.70 9.69 13.32
N ALA A 252 -12.23 8.50 13.59
CA ALA A 252 -11.83 7.71 14.76
C ALA A 252 -10.36 7.23 14.73
N PHE A 253 -9.73 7.30 13.56
CA PHE A 253 -8.33 6.90 13.34
C PHE A 253 -7.36 8.09 13.22
N LEU A 254 -7.85 9.32 13.39
CA LEU A 254 -6.96 10.48 13.34
C LEU A 254 -5.88 10.38 14.42
N PRO A 255 -4.62 10.67 14.07
CA PRO A 255 -3.51 10.71 15.03
C PRO A 255 -3.62 11.92 15.94
N PRO A 256 -2.88 11.95 17.08
CA PRO A 256 -2.77 13.16 17.89
C PRO A 256 -2.21 14.33 17.10
N PRO A 257 -2.40 15.59 17.53
CA PRO A 257 -1.88 16.76 16.83
C PRO A 257 -0.35 16.70 16.62
N PRO A 258 0.14 17.20 15.47
CA PRO A 258 1.58 17.32 15.22
C PRO A 258 2.24 18.34 16.15
N PRO A 259 3.59 18.33 16.27
CA PRO A 259 4.31 19.25 17.15
C PRO A 259 4.02 20.72 16.84
N ALA A 260 3.75 21.51 17.87
CA ALA A 260 3.55 22.95 17.73
C ALA A 260 4.84 23.68 17.26
N TYR A 261 4.66 24.83 16.60
CA TYR A 261 5.78 25.67 16.20
C TYR A 261 6.67 26.03 17.40
N ARG A 262 7.99 25.95 17.21
CA ARG A 262 9.03 26.17 18.24
C ARG A 262 9.05 25.16 19.41
N SER A 263 8.24 24.10 19.38
CA SER A 263 8.37 23.02 20.35
C SER A 263 9.73 22.34 20.27
N GLU A 264 10.22 21.77 21.38
CA GLU A 264 11.52 21.06 21.38
C GLU A 264 11.51 19.86 20.43
N LYS A 265 10.35 19.18 20.28
CA LYS A 265 10.21 18.09 19.32
C LYS A 265 10.39 18.56 17.88
N LEU A 266 9.80 19.68 17.48
CA LEU A 266 9.98 20.22 16.13
C LEU A 266 11.41 20.70 15.90
N LYS A 267 12.05 21.34 16.90
CA LYS A 267 13.45 21.74 16.80
C LYS A 267 14.38 20.53 16.60
N ALA A 268 14.16 19.47 17.36
CA ALA A 268 14.93 18.22 17.23
C ALA A 268 14.74 17.59 15.84
N ASP A 269 13.52 17.60 15.30
CA ASP A 269 13.23 17.08 13.98
C ASP A 269 13.84 17.92 12.87
N ILE A 270 13.79 19.25 12.95
CA ILE A 270 14.48 20.15 12.02
C ILE A 270 15.97 19.78 11.95
N LYS A 271 16.62 19.62 13.12
CA LYS A 271 18.03 19.20 13.17
C LYS A 271 18.24 17.85 12.50
N THR A 272 17.42 16.86 12.82
CA THR A 272 17.49 15.52 12.24
C THR A 272 17.35 15.55 10.71
N MET A 273 16.38 16.30 10.18
CA MET A 273 16.17 16.44 8.73
C MET A 273 17.37 17.10 8.03
N MET A 274 17.94 18.15 8.64
CA MET A 274 19.12 18.85 8.11
C MET A 274 20.36 17.94 8.16
N ASP A 275 20.56 17.19 9.25
CA ASP A 275 21.67 16.26 9.40
C ASP A 275 21.60 15.12 8.35
N TYR A 276 20.42 14.52 8.10
CA TYR A 276 20.27 13.54 7.02
C TYR A 276 20.56 14.16 5.65
N ASN A 277 19.95 15.28 5.33
CA ASN A 277 20.11 15.94 4.04
C ASN A 277 21.58 16.28 3.73
N ALA A 278 22.34 16.74 4.75
CA ALA A 278 23.74 17.08 4.61
C ALA A 278 24.69 15.86 4.54
N ASN A 279 24.23 14.66 4.92
CA ASN A 279 25.09 13.47 5.05
C ASN A 279 24.48 12.22 4.40
N LEU A 280 23.64 12.37 3.37
CA LEU A 280 23.02 11.25 2.68
C LEU A 280 24.05 10.30 2.08
N THR A 281 23.97 9.04 2.48
CA THR A 281 24.72 7.94 1.88
C THR A 281 24.05 7.43 0.62
N ASP A 282 24.78 6.73 -0.24
CA ASP A 282 24.21 6.08 -1.45
C ASP A 282 23.07 5.13 -1.09
N ARG A 283 23.22 4.34 -0.01
CA ARG A 283 22.14 3.46 0.46
C ARG A 283 20.89 4.24 0.85
N GLN A 284 20.99 5.36 1.53
CA GLN A 284 19.84 6.20 1.90
C GLN A 284 19.18 6.84 0.67
N LYS A 285 19.97 7.25 -0.32
CA LYS A 285 19.46 7.74 -1.60
C LYS A 285 18.70 6.65 -2.35
N VAL A 286 19.27 5.44 -2.44
CA VAL A 286 18.62 4.27 -3.04
C VAL A 286 17.31 3.94 -2.32
N ILE A 287 17.28 3.93 -0.99
CA ILE A 287 16.05 3.74 -0.20
C ILE A 287 15.03 4.82 -0.55
N ALA A 288 15.43 6.10 -0.58
CA ALA A 288 14.54 7.21 -0.88
C ALA A 288 13.91 7.09 -2.28
N GLU A 289 14.68 6.62 -3.27
CA GLU A 289 14.21 6.49 -4.65
C GLU A 289 13.40 5.21 -4.87
N TYR A 290 13.80 4.08 -4.29
CA TYR A 290 13.09 2.82 -4.42
C TYR A 290 11.63 2.94 -3.93
N TRP A 291 11.43 3.52 -2.76
CA TRP A 291 10.11 3.72 -2.17
C TRP A 291 9.35 4.94 -2.72
N LEU A 292 10.01 5.83 -3.49
CA LEU A 292 9.34 6.98 -4.10
C LEU A 292 8.41 6.57 -5.24
N GLU A 293 8.79 5.55 -5.98
CA GLU A 293 8.02 4.98 -7.10
C GLU A 293 7.52 6.05 -8.08
N ASN A 294 8.40 6.51 -8.94
CA ASN A 294 8.17 7.66 -9.83
C ASN A 294 6.91 7.59 -10.70
N ARG A 295 6.35 6.40 -10.94
CA ARG A 295 5.16 6.17 -11.78
C ARG A 295 4.12 5.27 -11.13
N GLU A 296 4.48 4.65 -10.04
CA GLU A 296 3.64 3.74 -9.29
C GLU A 296 3.02 4.50 -8.12
N THR A 297 1.87 4.09 -7.69
CA THR A 297 1.32 4.58 -6.42
C THR A 297 1.80 3.68 -5.29
N PRO A 298 1.91 4.18 -4.04
CA PRO A 298 2.27 3.32 -2.92
C PRO A 298 1.44 2.03 -2.85
N ALA A 299 0.12 2.12 -3.08
CA ALA A 299 -0.76 0.95 -3.06
C ALA A 299 -0.39 -0.11 -4.11
N GLY A 300 0.09 0.29 -5.29
CA GLY A 300 0.59 -0.63 -6.31
C GLY A 300 1.82 -1.39 -5.84
N HIS A 301 2.75 -0.72 -5.18
CA HIS A 301 3.95 -1.34 -4.64
C HIS A 301 3.63 -2.40 -3.59
N GLN A 302 2.77 -2.10 -2.61
CA GLN A 302 2.40 -3.06 -1.57
C GLN A 302 1.58 -4.24 -2.13
N ASN A 303 0.90 -4.08 -3.28
CA ASN A 303 0.30 -5.21 -3.98
C ASN A 303 1.35 -6.16 -4.58
N LYS A 304 2.55 -5.69 -4.93
CA LYS A 304 3.68 -6.58 -5.29
C LYS A 304 4.12 -7.46 -4.11
N TRP A 305 4.05 -6.97 -2.87
CA TRP A 305 4.31 -7.80 -1.69
C TRP A 305 3.32 -8.96 -1.62
N ALA A 306 2.02 -8.68 -1.85
CA ALA A 306 1.00 -9.73 -1.88
C ALA A 306 1.24 -10.73 -3.02
N GLN A 307 1.62 -10.28 -4.22
CA GLN A 307 2.00 -11.16 -5.32
C GLN A 307 3.22 -12.04 -4.97
N TYR A 308 4.23 -11.46 -4.32
CA TYR A 308 5.41 -12.20 -3.86
C TYR A 308 5.02 -13.28 -2.84
N ILE A 309 4.18 -12.95 -1.85
CA ILE A 309 3.68 -13.89 -0.84
C ILE A 309 2.87 -15.00 -1.49
N SER A 310 1.96 -14.66 -2.41
CA SER A 310 1.16 -15.65 -3.13
C SER A 310 2.04 -16.69 -3.84
N ARG A 311 3.08 -16.24 -4.55
CA ARG A 311 4.03 -17.15 -5.23
C ARG A 311 4.88 -17.94 -4.26
N ARG A 312 5.38 -17.31 -3.19
CA ARG A 312 6.19 -17.94 -2.15
C ARG A 312 5.45 -19.08 -1.44
N ASP A 313 4.18 -18.81 -1.10
CA ASP A 313 3.35 -19.70 -0.27
C ASP A 313 2.43 -20.59 -1.13
N HIS A 314 2.53 -20.51 -2.47
CA HIS A 314 1.77 -21.29 -3.43
C HIS A 314 0.25 -21.19 -3.25
N HIS A 315 -0.25 -19.97 -3.13
CA HIS A 315 -1.67 -19.72 -2.91
C HIS A 315 -2.54 -20.28 -4.04
N THR A 316 -3.68 -20.82 -3.65
CA THR A 316 -4.78 -21.13 -4.56
C THR A 316 -5.46 -19.83 -5.04
N LEU A 317 -6.25 -19.92 -6.12
CA LEU A 317 -7.08 -18.80 -6.59
C LEU A 317 -7.96 -18.23 -5.48
N SER A 318 -8.58 -19.08 -4.68
CA SER A 318 -9.48 -18.68 -3.60
C SER A 318 -8.77 -17.98 -2.45
N GLU A 319 -7.54 -18.38 -2.14
CA GLU A 319 -6.71 -17.69 -1.15
C GLU A 319 -6.31 -16.30 -1.65
N ASP A 320 -5.91 -16.17 -2.90
CA ASP A 320 -5.57 -14.88 -3.49
C ASP A 320 -6.77 -13.93 -3.59
N VAL A 321 -7.94 -14.40 -4.01
CA VAL A 321 -9.17 -13.58 -4.00
C VAL A 321 -9.39 -12.96 -2.62
N LYS A 322 -9.30 -13.76 -1.55
CA LYS A 322 -9.52 -13.31 -0.17
C LYS A 322 -8.39 -12.40 0.33
N MET A 323 -7.14 -12.74 0.05
CA MET A 323 -5.97 -11.94 0.47
C MET A 323 -5.98 -10.56 -0.17
N PHE A 324 -6.14 -10.50 -1.50
CA PHE A 324 -6.15 -9.21 -2.21
C PHE A 324 -7.38 -8.37 -1.88
N PHE A 325 -8.54 -8.98 -1.67
CA PHE A 325 -9.73 -8.29 -1.15
C PHE A 325 -9.43 -7.63 0.20
N THR A 326 -8.95 -8.41 1.17
CA THR A 326 -8.65 -7.92 2.52
C THR A 326 -7.60 -6.81 2.50
N LEU A 327 -6.51 -6.99 1.74
CA LEU A 327 -5.44 -6.01 1.61
C LEU A 327 -5.97 -4.70 1.01
N ASN A 328 -6.70 -4.77 -0.11
CA ASN A 328 -7.04 -3.58 -0.86
C ASN A 328 -8.17 -2.76 -0.23
N LEU A 329 -9.10 -3.39 0.51
CA LEU A 329 -10.01 -2.65 1.38
C LEU A 329 -9.22 -1.82 2.42
N ALA A 330 -8.25 -2.44 3.08
CA ALA A 330 -7.44 -1.76 4.10
C ALA A 330 -6.61 -0.62 3.49
N MET A 331 -6.03 -0.82 2.30
CA MET A 331 -5.23 0.19 1.60
C MET A 331 -6.07 1.41 1.20
N ALA A 332 -7.31 1.20 0.74
CA ALA A 332 -8.21 2.29 0.40
C ALA A 332 -8.63 3.08 1.63
N ASP A 333 -9.06 2.40 2.69
CA ASP A 333 -9.48 3.04 3.94
C ASP A 333 -8.32 3.79 4.61
N ALA A 334 -7.12 3.24 4.56
CA ALA A 334 -5.90 3.89 5.04
C ALA A 334 -5.58 5.19 4.27
N GLY A 335 -5.79 5.19 2.94
CA GLY A 335 -5.65 6.38 2.11
C GLY A 335 -6.65 7.48 2.49
N ILE A 336 -7.89 7.11 2.79
CA ILE A 336 -8.94 8.03 3.25
C ILE A 336 -8.54 8.67 4.59
N VAL A 337 -8.11 7.86 5.56
CA VAL A 337 -7.67 8.35 6.88
C VAL A 337 -6.43 9.25 6.75
N ALA A 338 -5.46 8.87 5.93
CA ALA A 338 -4.27 9.69 5.69
C ALA A 338 -4.62 11.07 5.13
N TRP A 339 -5.51 11.14 4.13
CA TRP A 339 -5.95 12.41 3.55
C TRP A 339 -6.82 13.23 4.49
N LYS A 340 -7.68 12.57 5.29
CA LYS A 340 -8.43 13.24 6.35
C LYS A 340 -7.50 13.92 7.35
N SER A 341 -6.43 13.23 7.76
CA SER A 341 -5.38 13.80 8.62
C SER A 341 -4.67 14.99 7.96
N LYS A 342 -4.29 14.86 6.67
CA LYS A 342 -3.59 15.92 5.95
C LYS A 342 -4.39 17.20 5.83
N VAL A 343 -5.68 17.12 5.52
CA VAL A 343 -6.56 18.29 5.41
C VAL A 343 -6.88 18.84 6.80
N HIS A 344 -7.12 17.98 7.79
CA HIS A 344 -7.48 18.39 9.16
C HIS A 344 -6.37 19.21 9.84
N TYR A 345 -5.12 18.73 9.76
CA TYR A 345 -3.99 19.40 10.41
C TYR A 345 -3.31 20.42 9.51
N ASP A 346 -3.42 20.27 8.20
CA ASP A 346 -2.83 21.15 7.19
C ASP A 346 -1.36 21.50 7.46
N TYR A 347 -0.58 20.52 7.91
CA TYR A 347 0.75 20.74 8.46
C TYR A 347 1.83 20.87 7.38
N ALA A 348 2.78 21.79 7.62
CA ALA A 348 3.82 22.14 6.67
C ALA A 348 4.82 21.02 6.40
N ARG A 349 5.32 20.99 5.17
CA ARG A 349 6.45 20.13 4.77
C ARG A 349 7.77 20.61 5.38
N PRO A 350 8.76 19.70 5.57
CA PRO A 350 10.09 20.08 6.08
C PRO A 350 10.71 21.26 5.35
N MET A 351 10.59 21.30 4.02
CA MET A 351 11.18 22.34 3.20
C MET A 351 10.72 23.75 3.63
N THR A 352 9.43 23.98 3.85
CA THR A 352 8.91 25.27 4.28
C THR A 352 9.45 25.70 5.64
N VAL A 353 9.35 24.80 6.63
CA VAL A 353 9.73 25.12 8.02
C VAL A 353 11.25 25.31 8.15
N ILE A 354 12.04 24.44 7.51
CA ILE A 354 13.51 24.56 7.53
C ILE A 354 13.93 25.88 6.89
N ARG A 355 13.45 26.18 5.68
CA ARG A 355 13.77 27.44 5.00
C ARG A 355 13.37 28.66 5.83
N TYR A 356 12.17 28.63 6.42
CA TYR A 356 11.69 29.71 7.27
C TYR A 356 12.60 29.97 8.48
N ASN A 357 13.01 28.88 9.17
CA ASN A 357 13.86 28.99 10.35
C ASN A 357 15.32 29.33 10.01
N GLN A 358 15.83 28.94 8.85
CA GLN A 358 17.22 29.10 8.43
C GLN A 358 17.42 30.32 7.49
N SER A 359 16.36 31.05 7.17
CA SER A 359 16.44 32.25 6.30
C SER A 359 17.47 33.25 6.82
N GLY A 360 18.36 33.71 5.94
CA GLY A 360 19.46 34.61 6.27
C GLY A 360 20.68 33.94 6.92
N GLN A 361 20.69 32.60 7.05
CA GLN A 361 21.82 31.84 7.60
C GLN A 361 22.46 30.98 6.52
N GLN A 362 23.76 30.66 6.71
CA GLN A 362 24.43 29.67 5.89
C GLN A 362 24.35 28.29 6.57
N VAL A 363 23.90 27.28 5.82
CA VAL A 363 23.70 25.91 6.33
C VAL A 363 24.38 24.89 5.43
N ARG A 364 24.79 23.75 6.00
CA ARG A 364 25.22 22.61 5.20
C ARG A 364 23.97 21.85 4.71
N GLY A 365 23.94 21.54 3.42
CA GLY A 365 22.81 20.83 2.82
C GLY A 365 23.14 20.26 1.47
N TYR A 366 22.26 19.41 0.95
CA TYR A 366 22.33 18.88 -0.40
C TYR A 366 22.18 20.01 -1.42
N ALA A 367 23.21 20.20 -2.25
CA ALA A 367 23.27 21.31 -3.19
C ALA A 367 22.70 20.99 -4.58
N GLY A 368 22.05 19.85 -4.73
CA GLY A 368 21.46 19.38 -5.98
C GLY A 368 22.31 18.33 -6.70
N ARG A 369 21.77 17.84 -7.81
CA ARG A 369 22.32 16.74 -8.61
C ARG A 369 23.81 16.92 -8.92
N GLY A 370 24.61 15.93 -8.56
CA GLY A 370 26.05 15.88 -8.83
C GLY A 370 26.91 16.93 -8.08
N LYS A 371 26.29 17.74 -7.22
CA LYS A 371 26.98 18.77 -6.44
C LYS A 371 27.31 18.33 -5.02
N GLY A 372 26.74 17.22 -4.56
CA GLY A 372 26.93 16.73 -3.19
C GLY A 372 26.45 17.71 -2.13
N THR A 373 27.10 17.68 -0.97
CA THR A 373 26.82 18.57 0.17
C THR A 373 27.67 19.81 0.12
N GLN A 374 27.06 20.99 0.20
CA GLN A 374 27.73 22.28 0.22
C GLN A 374 27.18 23.19 1.33
N THR A 375 27.85 24.32 1.57
CA THR A 375 27.26 25.42 2.32
C THR A 375 26.37 26.21 1.38
N ILE A 376 25.09 26.34 1.74
CA ILE A 376 24.02 26.97 0.95
C ILE A 376 23.26 27.99 1.81
N ALA A 377 22.59 28.96 1.18
CA ALA A 377 21.68 29.85 1.91
C ALA A 377 20.49 29.05 2.47
N GLY A 378 20.10 29.30 3.71
CA GLY A 378 19.07 28.52 4.39
C GLY A 378 17.70 28.58 3.73
N GLU A 379 17.32 29.72 3.15
CA GLU A 379 16.11 29.93 2.37
C GLU A 379 16.06 29.14 1.04
N THR A 380 17.19 28.56 0.61
CA THR A 380 17.31 27.70 -0.59
C THR A 380 17.43 26.22 -0.25
N TRP A 381 17.44 25.84 1.04
CA TRP A 381 17.54 24.44 1.44
C TRP A 381 16.51 23.57 0.68
N SER A 382 16.94 22.43 0.16
CA SER A 382 16.10 21.56 -0.68
C SER A 382 16.18 20.11 -0.24
N PRO A 383 15.06 19.40 -0.18
CA PRO A 383 15.04 17.95 0.03
C PRO A 383 15.71 17.23 -1.15
N TYR A 384 16.13 15.99 -0.94
CA TYR A 384 16.70 15.15 -2.00
C TYR A 384 15.64 14.77 -3.07
N VAL A 385 14.41 14.49 -2.64
CA VAL A 385 13.29 14.20 -3.56
C VAL A 385 12.30 15.36 -3.60
N THR A 386 11.58 15.49 -4.70
CA THR A 386 10.60 16.57 -4.91
C THR A 386 9.50 16.56 -3.86
N THR A 387 9.21 17.71 -3.26
CA THR A 387 8.11 17.90 -2.33
C THR A 387 6.77 17.83 -3.06
N PRO A 388 5.83 16.95 -2.66
CA PRO A 388 4.53 16.82 -3.32
C PRO A 388 3.54 17.92 -2.91
N PRO A 389 2.52 18.23 -3.75
CA PRO A 389 1.58 19.32 -3.53
C PRO A 389 0.43 18.91 -2.58
N PHE A 390 0.74 18.56 -1.34
CA PHE A 390 -0.23 18.31 -0.26
C PHE A 390 0.46 18.33 1.11
N ALA A 391 -0.33 18.55 2.17
CA ALA A 391 0.15 18.67 3.54
C ALA A 391 0.96 17.45 4.01
N SER A 392 1.83 17.65 5.02
CA SER A 392 2.79 16.65 5.48
C SER A 392 2.14 15.55 6.32
N TYR A 393 1.47 15.93 7.39
CA TYR A 393 1.05 15.05 8.47
C TYR A 393 -0.27 14.32 8.18
N VAL A 394 -0.32 12.98 8.21
CA VAL A 394 0.76 12.02 8.39
C VAL A 394 1.37 11.59 7.04
N SER A 395 2.50 10.87 7.06
CA SER A 395 3.09 10.32 5.84
C SER A 395 2.22 9.23 5.23
N GLY A 396 1.81 9.41 3.96
CA GLY A 396 1.06 8.40 3.22
C GLY A 396 1.82 7.09 3.07
N HIS A 397 3.12 7.12 2.73
CA HIS A 397 3.97 5.92 2.63
C HIS A 397 4.01 5.15 3.95
N ALA A 398 4.22 5.83 5.08
CA ALA A 398 4.21 5.19 6.39
C ALA A 398 2.85 4.55 6.73
N VAL A 399 1.74 5.21 6.35
CA VAL A 399 0.39 4.67 6.53
C VAL A 399 0.21 3.42 5.68
N TRP A 400 0.43 3.50 4.36
CA TRP A 400 0.21 2.38 3.45
C TRP A 400 1.15 1.21 3.69
N GLY A 401 2.46 1.46 3.88
CA GLY A 401 3.41 0.40 4.20
C GLY A 401 3.04 -0.38 5.45
N ALA A 402 2.68 0.35 6.54
CA ALA A 402 2.23 -0.28 7.78
C ALA A 402 0.88 -1.00 7.64
N THR A 403 -0.03 -0.47 6.82
CA THR A 403 -1.31 -1.12 6.51
C THR A 403 -1.12 -2.43 5.78
N ALA A 404 -0.28 -2.44 4.74
CA ALA A 404 0.00 -3.64 3.97
C ALA A 404 0.69 -4.70 4.82
N ALA A 405 1.74 -4.31 5.54
CA ALA A 405 2.46 -5.24 6.42
C ALA A 405 1.53 -5.88 7.45
N GLU A 406 0.71 -5.08 8.13
CA GLU A 406 -0.22 -5.62 9.15
C GLU A 406 -1.31 -6.50 8.53
N SER A 407 -1.89 -6.10 7.37
CA SER A 407 -2.90 -6.90 6.67
C SER A 407 -2.34 -8.26 6.22
N LEU A 408 -1.14 -8.27 5.64
CA LEU A 408 -0.49 -9.49 5.18
C LEU A 408 -0.03 -10.37 6.35
N LYS A 409 0.42 -9.78 7.46
CA LYS A 409 0.72 -10.51 8.71
C LYS A 409 -0.52 -11.18 9.30
N LEU A 410 -1.64 -10.46 9.34
CA LEU A 410 -2.91 -11.02 9.82
C LEU A 410 -3.42 -12.14 8.92
N TRP A 411 -3.21 -12.02 7.59
CA TRP A 411 -3.60 -13.04 6.63
C TRP A 411 -2.74 -14.29 6.73
N THR A 412 -1.41 -14.14 6.72
CA THR A 412 -0.47 -15.27 6.72
C THR A 412 -0.20 -15.85 8.11
N GLY A 413 -0.55 -15.14 9.17
CA GLY A 413 -0.15 -15.46 10.54
C GLY A 413 1.34 -15.27 10.81
N SER A 414 2.11 -14.61 9.91
CA SER A 414 3.56 -14.49 9.97
C SER A 414 4.06 -13.13 9.51
N ASP A 415 5.14 -12.63 10.12
CA ASP A 415 5.85 -11.44 9.67
C ASP A 415 6.95 -11.73 8.62
N LYS A 416 7.14 -13.02 8.26
CA LYS A 416 8.18 -13.42 7.30
C LYS A 416 7.91 -12.84 5.93
N PHE A 417 8.92 -12.17 5.35
CA PHE A 417 8.86 -11.65 3.98
C PHE A 417 9.93 -12.30 3.12
N GLY A 418 11.19 -11.89 3.19
CA GLY A 418 12.30 -12.51 2.49
C GLY A 418 12.54 -11.97 1.09
N ASP A 419 12.05 -10.77 0.78
CA ASP A 419 12.26 -10.10 -0.51
C ASP A 419 13.50 -9.22 -0.52
N SER A 420 13.99 -8.88 -1.71
CA SER A 420 15.16 -8.03 -1.90
C SER A 420 15.12 -7.28 -3.23
N TYR A 421 15.81 -6.14 -3.28
CA TYR A 421 16.00 -5.34 -4.48
C TYR A 421 17.45 -4.89 -4.60
N THR A 422 18.02 -4.89 -5.81
CA THR A 422 19.37 -4.39 -6.06
C THR A 422 19.36 -3.23 -7.05
N ALA A 423 19.68 -2.03 -6.57
CA ALA A 423 19.96 -0.88 -7.41
C ALA A 423 21.37 -1.03 -8.01
N LYS A 424 21.47 -0.91 -9.34
CA LYS A 424 22.75 -0.94 -10.06
C LYS A 424 23.52 0.37 -9.89
N ALA A 425 24.83 0.31 -9.97
CA ALA A 425 25.68 1.50 -9.97
C ALA A 425 25.19 2.51 -11.01
N GLY A 426 25.06 3.77 -10.64
CA GLY A 426 24.62 4.87 -11.50
C GLY A 426 23.14 4.85 -11.89
N SER A 427 22.30 3.96 -11.33
CA SER A 427 20.89 3.78 -11.72
C SER A 427 19.92 4.81 -11.14
N SER A 428 20.37 5.74 -10.28
CA SER A 428 19.54 6.79 -9.71
C SER A 428 18.81 7.60 -10.77
N THR A 429 17.53 7.90 -10.54
CA THR A 429 16.74 8.81 -11.38
C THR A 429 17.00 10.28 -11.06
N TYR A 430 17.45 10.57 -9.84
CA TYR A 430 17.81 11.92 -9.38
C TYR A 430 19.26 12.29 -9.72
N GLU A 431 20.18 11.33 -9.66
CA GLU A 431 21.60 11.50 -9.95
C GLU A 431 22.11 10.43 -10.92
N PRO A 432 21.53 10.34 -12.16
CA PRO A 432 21.90 9.29 -13.13
C PRO A 432 23.37 9.32 -13.48
N GLY A 433 23.97 8.11 -13.51
CA GLY A 433 25.39 7.92 -13.78
C GLY A 433 26.31 8.22 -12.58
N VAL A 434 25.78 8.67 -11.45
CA VAL A 434 26.55 9.07 -10.25
C VAL A 434 26.19 8.19 -9.04
N THR A 435 24.92 8.04 -8.75
CA THR A 435 24.41 7.37 -7.55
C THR A 435 23.65 6.07 -7.92
N PRO A 436 23.83 4.97 -7.18
CA PRO A 436 24.90 4.74 -6.21
C PRO A 436 26.25 4.51 -6.92
N ALA A 437 27.36 4.74 -6.24
CA ALA A 437 28.71 4.53 -6.80
C ALA A 437 29.03 3.04 -7.06
N SER A 438 28.34 2.14 -6.36
CA SER A 438 28.39 0.68 -6.56
C SER A 438 27.00 0.08 -6.33
N ASP A 439 26.78 -1.16 -6.77
CA ASP A 439 25.50 -1.88 -6.56
C ASP A 439 25.10 -1.85 -5.06
N VAL A 440 23.86 -1.49 -4.78
CA VAL A 440 23.29 -1.48 -3.43
C VAL A 440 22.11 -2.44 -3.35
N THR A 441 22.20 -3.44 -2.49
CA THR A 441 21.09 -4.38 -2.24
C THR A 441 20.33 -3.98 -0.97
N LEU A 442 19.03 -3.77 -1.12
CA LEU A 442 18.05 -3.68 -0.04
C LEU A 442 17.47 -5.08 0.19
N LYS A 443 17.28 -5.46 1.45
CA LYS A 443 16.76 -6.78 1.82
C LYS A 443 15.86 -6.63 3.04
N TRP A 444 14.72 -7.33 3.01
CA TRP A 444 13.74 -7.31 4.09
C TRP A 444 13.38 -8.76 4.46
N ASP A 445 13.81 -9.19 5.62
CA ASP A 445 13.47 -10.51 6.15
C ASP A 445 12.03 -10.54 6.66
N THR A 446 11.48 -9.37 7.06
CA THR A 446 10.13 -9.22 7.58
C THR A 446 9.33 -8.12 6.86
N LEU A 447 8.00 -8.26 6.83
CA LEU A 447 7.07 -7.23 6.36
C LEU A 447 7.19 -5.94 7.18
N SER A 448 7.41 -6.08 8.49
CA SER A 448 7.60 -4.94 9.38
C SER A 448 8.87 -4.15 9.06
N GLU A 449 9.96 -4.79 8.62
CA GLU A 449 11.18 -4.12 8.15
C GLU A 449 10.93 -3.34 6.87
N ALA A 450 10.25 -3.94 5.88
CA ALA A 450 9.90 -3.29 4.64
C ALA A 450 9.02 -2.05 4.89
N ALA A 451 7.98 -2.16 5.72
CA ALA A 451 7.12 -1.04 6.08
C ALA A 451 7.85 0.08 6.84
N ARG A 452 8.81 -0.29 7.71
CA ARG A 452 9.62 0.71 8.43
C ARG A 452 10.54 1.46 7.48
N GLU A 453 11.18 0.74 6.54
CA GLU A 453 12.08 1.36 5.55
C GLU A 453 11.30 2.23 4.55
N ASP A 454 10.09 1.79 4.11
CA ASP A 454 9.18 2.62 3.31
C ASP A 454 8.88 3.97 3.99
N GLY A 455 8.52 3.96 5.28
CA GLY A 455 8.37 5.19 6.06
C GLY A 455 9.65 6.03 6.11
N LEU A 456 10.78 5.44 6.48
CA LEU A 456 12.08 6.13 6.61
C LEU A 456 12.59 6.70 5.28
N SER A 457 12.22 6.10 4.14
CA SER A 457 12.55 6.60 2.81
C SER A 457 12.15 8.07 2.63
N ARG A 458 11.05 8.47 3.29
CA ARG A 458 10.50 9.84 3.19
C ARG A 458 11.27 10.83 4.05
N VAL A 459 11.92 10.36 5.14
CA VAL A 459 12.84 11.14 5.95
C VAL A 459 14.16 11.35 5.19
N TYR A 460 14.73 10.28 4.63
CA TYR A 460 15.94 10.37 3.78
C TYR A 460 15.71 11.24 2.56
N GLY A 461 14.57 11.10 1.93
CA GLY A 461 14.16 11.97 0.82
C GLY A 461 13.91 13.43 1.21
N GLY A 462 13.75 13.75 2.50
CA GLY A 462 13.49 15.09 2.99
C GLY A 462 12.05 15.57 2.85
N GLY A 463 11.13 14.68 2.50
CA GLY A 463 9.72 15.02 2.22
C GLY A 463 8.77 14.98 3.42
N HIS A 464 9.16 14.31 4.50
CA HIS A 464 8.35 14.13 5.72
C HIS A 464 9.20 14.20 6.99
N TRP A 465 8.57 14.61 8.08
CA TRP A 465 9.12 14.60 9.43
C TRP A 465 9.19 13.20 10.02
N THR A 466 10.04 12.97 11.05
CA THR A 466 10.09 11.66 11.71
C THR A 466 8.78 11.33 12.40
N PHE A 467 8.12 12.33 13.02
CA PHE A 467 6.81 12.13 13.64
C PHE A 467 5.68 11.86 12.64
N ASP A 468 5.79 12.31 11.37
CA ASP A 468 4.85 11.92 10.31
C ASP A 468 4.88 10.41 10.05
N ILE A 469 6.09 9.82 10.19
CA ILE A 469 6.30 8.38 10.01
C ILE A 469 5.78 7.61 11.21
N ASP A 470 6.16 8.00 12.41
CA ASP A 470 5.80 7.30 13.64
C ASP A 470 4.29 7.20 13.81
N GLU A 471 3.58 8.31 13.65
CA GLU A 471 2.12 8.34 13.75
C GLU A 471 1.45 7.71 12.52
N GLY A 472 2.00 7.90 11.33
CA GLY A 472 1.50 7.25 10.12
C GLY A 472 1.51 5.72 10.22
N GLN A 473 2.57 5.13 10.75
CA GLN A 473 2.64 3.68 10.96
C GLN A 473 1.64 3.18 12.01
N LYS A 474 1.36 3.95 13.07
CA LYS A 474 0.32 3.61 14.05
C LYS A 474 -1.06 3.62 13.40
N VAL A 475 -1.37 4.69 12.65
CA VAL A 475 -2.63 4.81 11.89
C VAL A 475 -2.79 3.62 10.95
N GLY A 476 -1.77 3.30 10.15
CA GLY A 476 -1.84 2.20 9.19
C GLY A 476 -2.14 0.86 9.84
N ARG A 477 -1.45 0.50 10.92
CA ARG A 477 -1.72 -0.74 11.67
C ARG A 477 -3.13 -0.79 12.26
N ASN A 478 -3.62 0.32 12.79
CA ASN A 478 -4.96 0.37 13.39
C ASN A 478 -6.07 0.23 12.34
N VAL A 479 -5.93 0.89 11.20
CA VAL A 479 -6.86 0.75 10.07
C VAL A 479 -6.84 -0.69 9.54
N ALA A 480 -5.65 -1.28 9.34
CA ALA A 480 -5.52 -2.65 8.87
C ALA A 480 -6.26 -3.65 9.76
N LYS A 481 -6.10 -3.56 11.08
CA LYS A 481 -6.81 -4.44 12.05
C LYS A 481 -8.32 -4.28 11.97
N ALA A 482 -8.80 -3.05 11.91
CA ALA A 482 -10.23 -2.77 11.83
C ALA A 482 -10.84 -3.29 10.51
N THR A 483 -10.19 -3.03 9.39
CA THR A 483 -10.64 -3.48 8.07
C THR A 483 -10.56 -5.00 7.94
N PHE A 484 -9.47 -5.62 8.45
CA PHE A 484 -9.33 -7.08 8.46
C PHE A 484 -10.50 -7.75 9.19
N ALA A 485 -10.88 -7.22 10.36
CA ALA A 485 -12.00 -7.75 11.13
C ALA A 485 -13.33 -7.69 10.35
N VAL A 486 -13.55 -6.63 9.54
CA VAL A 486 -14.73 -6.51 8.68
C VAL A 486 -14.64 -7.46 7.47
N ALA A 487 -13.52 -7.50 6.78
CA ALA A 487 -13.31 -8.40 5.64
C ALA A 487 -13.52 -9.88 6.03
N MET A 488 -13.05 -10.28 7.23
CA MET A 488 -13.26 -11.63 7.75
C MET A 488 -14.73 -11.97 8.03
N LYS A 489 -15.59 -10.98 8.32
CA LYS A 489 -17.03 -11.23 8.42
C LYS A 489 -17.63 -11.61 7.06
N TYR A 490 -17.26 -10.89 6.00
CA TYR A 490 -17.67 -11.24 4.63
C TYR A 490 -17.16 -12.62 4.24
N ILE A 491 -15.89 -12.92 4.48
CA ILE A 491 -15.27 -14.22 4.16
C ILE A 491 -15.91 -15.38 4.93
N ASN A 492 -16.32 -15.14 6.16
CA ASN A 492 -16.95 -16.16 7.02
C ASN A 492 -18.48 -16.22 6.93
N GLY A 493 -19.11 -15.33 6.15
CA GLY A 493 -20.57 -15.28 5.99
C GLY A 493 -21.31 -14.77 7.22
N THR A 494 -20.72 -13.83 7.96
CA THR A 494 -21.27 -13.24 9.19
C THR A 494 -21.39 -11.71 9.11
N ALA A 495 -21.27 -11.15 7.91
CA ALA A 495 -21.37 -9.71 7.63
C ALA A 495 -22.81 -9.21 7.68
#